data_21e1cad3c6918687b7c2c9c676106ee7
#
_entry.id   21e1cad3c6918687b7c2c9c676106ee7
#
_cell.length_a   1.000
_cell.length_b   1.000
_cell.length_c   1.000
_cell.angle_alpha   90.00
_cell.angle_beta   90.00
_cell.angle_gamma   90.00
#
_symmetry.space_group_name_H-M   'P 1'
#
loop_
_entity.id
_entity.type
_entity.pdbx_description
1 polymer ?
#
loop_
_entity_poly.entity_id
_entity_poly.type
_entity_poly.pdbx_seq_one_letter_code
_entity_poly.pdbx_strand_id
1 'polypeptide(L)'
;MFKNTVLGAVALSALGAVALAHNGATGVVMERMMGMSAMKTIMAELAPMMQGAVTYDGVAVREAAFALQAHAGETMTGLFPQGDIPAASYARPEIWTDWERFAALSEELRLYTEGLAVAAANGLDAPAPLVSNDAVGTMPGMDRSSIQMPAKPEGFTVAELMGVTSRAATSPATIVSVAAETQIPGIDFAAMAADDVFERISQTCASCHSQFRNGN
;
A
#
# COMPACT_ATOMS: atom_id res chain seq x y z
N MET A 1 -21.89 -23.04 -56.58
CA MET A 1 -21.49 -21.69 -56.21
C MET A 1 -22.27 -21.24 -55.01
N PHE A 2 -21.89 -21.61 -53.82
CA PHE A 2 -22.36 -21.03 -52.52
C PHE A 2 -21.31 -21.35 -51.45
N LYS A 3 -20.31 -20.51 -51.35
CA LYS A 3 -19.36 -20.41 -50.24
C LYS A 3 -19.07 -18.93 -50.09
N ASN A 4 -19.46 -18.32 -48.97
CA ASN A 4 -18.91 -17.10 -48.36
C ASN A 4 -20.01 -16.26 -47.67
N THR A 5 -20.66 -16.77 -46.63
CA THR A 5 -21.51 -15.92 -45.77
C THR A 5 -21.63 -16.50 -44.35
N VAL A 6 -20.52 -16.83 -43.68
CA VAL A 6 -20.56 -17.26 -42.25
C VAL A 6 -19.50 -16.57 -41.36
N LEU A 7 -18.76 -15.59 -41.88
CA LEU A 7 -17.68 -14.95 -41.10
C LEU A 7 -18.05 -13.60 -40.42
N GLY A 8 -19.32 -13.17 -40.51
CA GLY A 8 -19.71 -11.83 -40.02
C GLY A 8 -20.41 -11.78 -38.66
N ALA A 9 -20.78 -12.91 -38.04
CA ALA A 9 -21.67 -12.92 -36.84
C ALA A 9 -20.96 -13.13 -35.50
N VAL A 10 -19.66 -13.42 -35.47
CA VAL A 10 -18.96 -13.76 -34.20
C VAL A 10 -18.34 -12.54 -33.48
N ALA A 11 -18.16 -11.43 -34.19
CA ALA A 11 -17.47 -10.25 -33.61
C ALA A 11 -18.36 -9.34 -32.74
N LEU A 12 -19.70 -9.42 -32.82
CA LEU A 12 -20.60 -8.56 -32.04
C LEU A 12 -20.99 -9.13 -30.67
N SER A 13 -20.75 -10.41 -30.41
CA SER A 13 -21.16 -11.05 -29.14
C SER A 13 -20.13 -10.88 -28.00
N ALA A 14 -18.90 -10.44 -28.28
CA ALA A 14 -17.88 -10.30 -27.24
C ALA A 14 -18.03 -9.01 -26.38
N LEU A 15 -18.63 -7.95 -26.92
CA LEU A 15 -18.85 -6.70 -26.18
C LEU A 15 -20.01 -6.80 -25.17
N GLY A 16 -20.96 -7.69 -25.37
CA GLY A 16 -22.10 -7.88 -24.45
C GLY A 16 -21.76 -8.67 -23.19
N ALA A 17 -20.75 -9.53 -23.24
CA ALA A 17 -20.40 -10.39 -22.09
C ALA A 17 -19.69 -9.64 -20.95
N VAL A 18 -18.98 -8.56 -21.27
CA VAL A 18 -18.25 -7.75 -20.25
C VAL A 18 -19.22 -6.96 -19.38
N ALA A 19 -20.32 -6.45 -19.96
CA ALA A 19 -21.33 -5.68 -19.22
C ALA A 19 -22.10 -6.54 -18.20
N LEU A 20 -22.30 -7.81 -18.48
CA LEU A 20 -23.00 -8.75 -17.57
C LEU A 20 -22.10 -9.14 -16.37
N ALA A 21 -20.80 -9.24 -16.58
CA ALA A 21 -19.84 -9.57 -15.52
C ALA A 21 -19.72 -8.48 -14.44
N HIS A 22 -20.06 -7.22 -14.78
CA HIS A 22 -19.98 -6.06 -13.88
C HIS A 22 -21.37 -5.48 -13.54
N ASN A 23 -22.39 -6.32 -13.52
CA ASN A 23 -23.76 -5.94 -13.12
C ASN A 23 -24.32 -4.70 -13.87
N GLY A 24 -23.96 -4.53 -15.14
CA GLY A 24 -24.36 -3.38 -15.96
C GLY A 24 -23.60 -2.08 -15.69
N ALA A 25 -22.50 -2.13 -14.95
CA ALA A 25 -21.64 -0.96 -14.73
C ALA A 25 -21.05 -0.45 -16.05
N THR A 26 -20.98 0.88 -16.21
CA THR A 26 -20.37 1.57 -17.37
C THR A 26 -19.60 2.81 -16.89
N GLY A 27 -18.78 3.40 -17.76
CA GLY A 27 -18.04 4.63 -17.44
C GLY A 27 -17.16 4.48 -16.20
N VAL A 28 -17.09 5.53 -15.39
CA VAL A 28 -16.24 5.56 -14.18
C VAL A 28 -16.57 4.47 -13.17
N VAL A 29 -17.81 3.98 -13.13
CA VAL A 29 -18.19 2.86 -12.24
C VAL A 29 -17.51 1.56 -12.69
N MET A 30 -17.53 1.29 -13.99
CA MET A 30 -16.81 0.14 -14.56
C MET A 30 -15.32 0.25 -14.32
N GLU A 31 -14.73 1.41 -14.53
CA GLU A 31 -13.30 1.67 -14.33
C GLU A 31 -12.88 1.43 -12.88
N ARG A 32 -13.65 1.94 -11.89
CA ARG A 32 -13.43 1.63 -10.47
C ARG A 32 -13.46 0.13 -10.18
N MET A 33 -14.48 -0.57 -10.71
CA MET A 33 -14.64 -2.00 -10.48
C MET A 33 -13.50 -2.80 -11.07
N MET A 34 -13.01 -2.40 -12.24
CA MET A 34 -11.83 -3.02 -12.88
C MET A 34 -10.57 -2.77 -12.05
N GLY A 35 -10.32 -1.54 -11.60
CA GLY A 35 -9.18 -1.21 -10.74
C GLY A 35 -9.21 -1.98 -9.42
N MET A 36 -10.36 -2.05 -8.74
CA MET A 36 -10.53 -2.84 -7.52
C MET A 36 -10.32 -4.34 -7.76
N SER A 37 -10.78 -4.87 -8.91
CA SER A 37 -10.56 -6.26 -9.28
C SER A 37 -9.08 -6.55 -9.57
N ALA A 38 -8.38 -5.64 -10.24
CA ALA A 38 -6.94 -5.75 -10.49
C ALA A 38 -6.16 -5.77 -9.17
N MET A 39 -6.41 -4.82 -8.28
CA MET A 39 -5.76 -4.78 -6.96
C MET A 39 -6.04 -6.05 -6.14
N LYS A 40 -7.29 -6.54 -6.15
CA LYS A 40 -7.64 -7.82 -5.49
C LYS A 40 -6.81 -8.98 -6.02
N THR A 41 -6.65 -9.08 -7.34
CA THR A 41 -5.86 -10.15 -7.98
C THR A 41 -4.40 -10.06 -7.54
N ILE A 42 -3.79 -8.87 -7.61
CA ILE A 42 -2.41 -8.65 -7.19
C ILE A 42 -2.20 -9.02 -5.72
N MET A 43 -3.10 -8.58 -4.83
CA MET A 43 -3.02 -8.92 -3.40
C MET A 43 -3.13 -10.44 -3.16
N ALA A 44 -4.00 -11.12 -3.92
CA ALA A 44 -4.17 -12.57 -3.81
C ALA A 44 -2.94 -13.34 -4.32
N GLU A 45 -2.25 -12.84 -5.35
CA GLU A 45 -1.02 -13.42 -5.89
C GLU A 45 0.17 -13.21 -4.94
N LEU A 46 0.24 -12.05 -4.28
CA LEU A 46 1.30 -11.76 -3.30
C LEU A 46 1.12 -12.50 -1.98
N ALA A 47 -0.11 -12.74 -1.53
CA ALA A 47 -0.38 -13.27 -0.19
C ALA A 47 0.38 -14.57 0.15
N PRO A 48 0.46 -15.61 -0.72
CA PRO A 48 1.23 -16.81 -0.43
C PRO A 48 2.73 -16.54 -0.25
N MET A 49 3.28 -15.56 -0.97
CA MET A 49 4.67 -15.15 -0.88
C MET A 49 4.94 -14.43 0.43
N MET A 50 4.06 -13.51 0.84
CA MET A 50 4.14 -12.78 2.11
C MET A 50 3.95 -13.69 3.32
N GLN A 51 3.25 -14.81 3.16
CA GLN A 51 3.06 -15.83 4.20
C GLN A 51 4.19 -16.88 4.24
N GLY A 52 5.19 -16.77 3.39
CA GLY A 52 6.26 -17.76 3.26
C GLY A 52 5.82 -19.12 2.70
N ALA A 53 4.61 -19.20 2.13
CA ALA A 53 4.10 -20.44 1.53
C ALA A 53 4.72 -20.76 0.17
N VAL A 54 5.29 -19.77 -0.51
CA VAL A 54 6.07 -19.88 -1.74
C VAL A 54 7.36 -19.09 -1.59
N THR A 55 8.36 -19.40 -2.43
CA THR A 55 9.65 -18.70 -2.43
C THR A 55 9.44 -17.20 -2.68
N TYR A 56 10.09 -16.37 -1.87
CA TYR A 56 10.05 -14.92 -2.02
C TYR A 56 10.79 -14.47 -3.29
N ASP A 57 10.17 -13.57 -4.04
CA ASP A 57 10.75 -12.92 -5.21
C ASP A 57 10.56 -11.39 -5.08
N GLY A 58 11.61 -10.70 -4.67
CA GLY A 58 11.57 -9.25 -4.47
C GLY A 58 11.37 -8.44 -5.76
N VAL A 59 11.68 -9.01 -6.95
CA VAL A 59 11.39 -8.35 -8.23
C VAL A 59 9.89 -8.39 -8.49
N ALA A 60 9.28 -9.57 -8.35
CA ALA A 60 7.84 -9.73 -8.51
C ALA A 60 7.05 -8.87 -7.51
N VAL A 61 7.50 -8.79 -6.25
CA VAL A 61 6.90 -7.93 -5.22
C VAL A 61 6.95 -6.46 -5.62
N ARG A 62 8.08 -5.99 -6.13
CA ARG A 62 8.24 -4.59 -6.57
C ARG A 62 7.36 -4.26 -7.76
N GLU A 63 7.28 -5.13 -8.75
CA GLU A 63 6.40 -4.96 -9.92
C GLU A 63 4.93 -4.92 -9.49
N ALA A 64 4.53 -5.81 -8.60
CA ALA A 64 3.18 -5.84 -8.02
C ALA A 64 2.86 -4.56 -7.22
N ALA A 65 3.83 -4.04 -6.47
CA ALA A 65 3.69 -2.77 -5.74
C ALA A 65 3.42 -1.58 -6.67
N PHE A 66 4.14 -1.47 -7.79
CA PHE A 66 3.87 -0.44 -8.81
C PHE A 66 2.50 -0.63 -9.47
N ALA A 67 2.09 -1.87 -9.72
CA ALA A 67 0.78 -2.15 -10.28
C ALA A 67 -0.36 -1.79 -9.30
N LEU A 68 -0.20 -1.99 -8.00
CA LEU A 68 -1.12 -1.52 -6.96
C LEU A 68 -1.16 0.01 -6.90
N GLN A 69 0.01 0.66 -6.91
CA GLN A 69 0.14 2.12 -6.86
C GLN A 69 -0.62 2.81 -8.00
N ALA A 70 -0.63 2.23 -9.19
CA ALA A 70 -1.34 2.78 -10.35
C ALA A 70 -2.86 2.95 -10.12
N HIS A 71 -3.42 2.30 -9.11
CA HIS A 71 -4.83 2.37 -8.73
C HIS A 71 -5.09 3.09 -7.40
N ALA A 72 -4.08 3.71 -6.78
CA ALA A 72 -4.16 4.38 -5.48
C ALA A 72 -4.08 5.91 -5.61
N GLY A 73 -4.25 6.63 -4.50
CA GLY A 73 -4.13 8.08 -4.45
C GLY A 73 -5.13 8.81 -5.33
N GLU A 74 -4.69 9.83 -6.03
CA GLU A 74 -5.52 10.64 -6.91
C GLU A 74 -6.16 9.84 -8.05
N THR A 75 -5.50 8.80 -8.54
CA THR A 75 -6.07 7.91 -9.57
C THR A 75 -7.36 7.27 -9.06
N MET A 76 -7.38 6.82 -7.80
CA MET A 76 -8.59 6.27 -7.19
C MET A 76 -9.65 7.35 -6.96
N THR A 77 -9.29 8.45 -6.29
CA THR A 77 -10.26 9.49 -5.91
C THR A 77 -10.89 10.16 -7.13
N GLY A 78 -10.15 10.33 -8.22
CA GLY A 78 -10.64 10.88 -9.49
C GLY A 78 -11.77 10.07 -10.14
N LEU A 79 -11.94 8.80 -9.75
CA LEU A 79 -13.03 7.94 -10.22
C LEU A 79 -14.31 8.06 -9.38
N PHE A 80 -14.38 9.01 -8.41
CA PHE A 80 -15.54 9.24 -7.56
C PHE A 80 -16.09 10.68 -7.70
N PRO A 81 -16.50 11.10 -8.91
CA PRO A 81 -17.13 12.40 -9.06
C PRO A 81 -18.38 12.50 -8.19
N GLN A 82 -18.67 13.71 -7.69
CA GLN A 82 -19.92 13.96 -6.97
C GLN A 82 -21.11 13.77 -7.90
N GLY A 83 -22.17 13.17 -7.38
CA GLY A 83 -23.41 12.94 -8.12
C GLY A 83 -24.19 11.75 -7.59
N ASP A 84 -25.18 11.31 -8.36
CA ASP A 84 -25.98 10.14 -8.03
C ASP A 84 -25.13 8.87 -8.07
N ILE A 85 -25.39 7.96 -7.13
CA ILE A 85 -24.75 6.65 -7.08
C ILE A 85 -25.52 5.73 -8.02
N PRO A 86 -24.93 5.29 -9.14
CA PRO A 86 -25.58 4.32 -10.02
C PRO A 86 -25.88 3.00 -9.30
N ALA A 87 -27.00 2.36 -9.62
CA ALA A 87 -27.43 1.11 -8.98
C ALA A 87 -26.38 -0.03 -9.09
N ALA A 88 -25.53 0.00 -10.11
CA ALA A 88 -24.42 -0.94 -10.29
C ALA A 88 -23.22 -0.66 -9.39
N SER A 89 -23.19 0.47 -8.66
CA SER A 89 -22.08 0.86 -7.82
C SER A 89 -22.20 0.29 -6.41
N TYR A 90 -21.11 -0.22 -5.89
CA TYR A 90 -20.98 -0.61 -4.47
C TYR A 90 -20.47 0.55 -3.58
N ALA A 91 -20.31 1.76 -4.12
CA ALA A 91 -19.90 2.91 -3.35
C ALA A 91 -21.02 3.35 -2.40
N ARG A 92 -20.64 3.77 -1.20
CA ARG A 92 -21.56 4.34 -0.21
C ARG A 92 -21.58 5.88 -0.30
N PRO A 93 -22.71 6.54 0.03
CA PRO A 93 -22.78 7.99 0.03
C PRO A 93 -21.78 8.64 0.99
N GLU A 94 -21.32 7.92 2.01
CA GLU A 94 -20.32 8.38 2.98
C GLU A 94 -19.00 8.80 2.33
N ILE A 95 -18.67 8.32 1.13
CA ILE A 95 -17.51 8.78 0.37
C ILE A 95 -17.54 10.31 0.19
N TRP A 96 -18.69 10.88 -0.13
CA TRP A 96 -18.81 12.32 -0.40
C TRP A 96 -19.12 13.15 0.83
N THR A 97 -19.66 12.55 1.90
CA THR A 97 -19.90 13.22 3.18
C THR A 97 -18.67 13.22 4.07
N ASP A 98 -17.76 12.27 3.88
CA ASP A 98 -16.46 12.18 4.57
C ASP A 98 -15.31 12.05 3.56
N TRP A 99 -15.28 12.99 2.61
CA TRP A 99 -14.32 13.01 1.51
C TRP A 99 -12.87 13.04 1.98
N GLU A 100 -12.59 13.83 3.01
CA GLU A 100 -11.22 13.96 3.55
C GLU A 100 -10.71 12.62 4.04
N ARG A 101 -11.54 11.85 4.74
CA ARG A 101 -11.17 10.51 5.21
C ARG A 101 -10.99 9.53 4.06
N PHE A 102 -11.87 9.57 3.05
CA PHE A 102 -11.75 8.74 1.87
C PHE A 102 -10.47 9.04 1.09
N ALA A 103 -10.17 10.32 0.85
CA ALA A 103 -8.96 10.75 0.17
C ALA A 103 -7.70 10.40 0.97
N ALA A 104 -7.73 10.57 2.29
CA ALA A 104 -6.60 10.20 3.16
C ALA A 104 -6.29 8.70 3.10
N LEU A 105 -7.30 7.82 3.10
CA LEU A 105 -7.09 6.37 2.96
C LEU A 105 -6.57 5.99 1.58
N SER A 106 -7.00 6.67 0.54
CA SER A 106 -6.49 6.46 -0.82
C SER A 106 -5.02 6.85 -0.94
N GLU A 107 -4.65 7.98 -0.32
CA GLU A 107 -3.26 8.45 -0.28
C GLU A 107 -2.39 7.55 0.61
N GLU A 108 -2.89 7.10 1.75
CA GLU A 108 -2.22 6.13 2.61
C GLU A 108 -1.92 4.82 1.85
N LEU A 109 -2.88 4.34 1.05
CA LEU A 109 -2.66 3.19 0.17
C LEU A 109 -1.53 3.45 -0.83
N ARG A 110 -1.49 4.63 -1.45
CA ARG A 110 -0.43 5.02 -2.38
C ARG A 110 0.95 5.00 -1.71
N LEU A 111 1.05 5.57 -0.52
CA LEU A 111 2.29 5.60 0.27
C LEU A 111 2.76 4.21 0.68
N TYR A 112 1.84 3.34 1.12
CA TYR A 112 2.21 1.97 1.47
C TYR A 112 2.60 1.12 0.25
N THR A 113 1.99 1.35 -0.92
CA THR A 113 2.42 0.65 -2.14
C THR A 113 3.80 1.12 -2.61
N GLU A 114 4.12 2.40 -2.49
CA GLU A 114 5.50 2.90 -2.68
C GLU A 114 6.47 2.30 -1.67
N GLY A 115 6.05 2.26 -0.40
CA GLY A 115 6.81 1.62 0.67
C GLY A 115 7.08 0.14 0.43
N LEU A 116 6.11 -0.59 -0.12
CA LEU A 116 6.28 -2.00 -0.49
C LEU A 116 7.33 -2.16 -1.60
N ALA A 117 7.36 -1.27 -2.59
CA ALA A 117 8.37 -1.29 -3.64
C ALA A 117 9.80 -1.08 -3.08
N VAL A 118 9.95 -0.28 -2.02
CA VAL A 118 11.20 -0.08 -1.29
C VAL A 118 11.53 -1.32 -0.45
N ALA A 119 10.59 -1.79 0.37
CA ALA A 119 10.75 -2.93 1.27
C ALA A 119 10.95 -4.27 0.54
N ALA A 120 10.58 -4.35 -0.74
CA ALA A 120 10.72 -5.56 -1.55
C ALA A 120 12.16 -6.12 -1.61
N ALA A 121 13.18 -5.31 -1.39
CA ALA A 121 14.56 -5.76 -1.34
C ALA A 121 14.92 -6.47 0.00
N ASN A 122 14.13 -6.25 1.05
CA ASN A 122 14.42 -6.77 2.39
C ASN A 122 13.91 -8.20 2.61
N GLY A 123 13.00 -8.68 1.76
CA GLY A 123 12.37 -9.98 1.95
C GLY A 123 11.33 -9.96 3.08
N LEU A 124 11.16 -11.11 3.73
CA LEU A 124 10.26 -11.30 4.87
C LEU A 124 10.95 -11.06 6.22
N ASP A 125 12.24 -10.73 6.21
CA ASP A 125 13.02 -10.38 7.39
C ASP A 125 13.39 -8.89 7.32
N ALA A 126 13.02 -8.12 8.34
CA ALA A 126 13.48 -6.74 8.43
C ALA A 126 15.01 -6.69 8.44
N PRO A 127 15.65 -5.78 7.68
CA PRO A 127 17.10 -5.66 7.72
C PRO A 127 17.55 -5.37 9.14
N ALA A 128 18.59 -6.10 9.58
CA ALA A 128 19.19 -5.84 10.87
C ALA A 128 19.66 -4.37 10.92
N PRO A 129 19.39 -3.65 12.02
CA PRO A 129 19.85 -2.28 12.14
C PRO A 129 21.35 -2.24 11.88
N LEU A 130 21.81 -1.33 10.99
CA LEU A 130 23.21 -1.13 10.72
C LEU A 130 23.88 -0.63 12.00
N VAL A 131 24.35 -1.55 12.83
CA VAL A 131 25.28 -1.23 13.90
C VAL A 131 26.59 -0.85 13.22
N SER A 132 26.89 0.44 13.20
CA SER A 132 28.19 0.94 12.74
C SER A 132 29.25 0.29 13.61
N ASN A 133 29.98 -0.70 13.06
CA ASN A 133 31.09 -1.39 13.72
C ASN A 133 32.35 -0.53 13.82
N ASP A 134 32.23 0.80 13.87
CA ASP A 134 33.38 1.71 14.00
C ASP A 134 33.89 1.86 15.44
N ALA A 135 33.45 1.00 16.38
CA ALA A 135 33.91 1.09 17.76
C ALA A 135 34.15 -0.29 18.43
N VAL A 136 34.67 -1.28 17.71
CA VAL A 136 35.26 -2.44 18.40
C VAL A 136 36.77 -2.44 18.17
N GLY A 137 37.43 -1.49 18.86
CA GLY A 137 38.80 -1.65 19.27
C GLY A 137 38.91 -2.87 20.16
N THR A 138 39.59 -3.90 19.72
CA THR A 138 39.89 -5.12 20.46
C THR A 138 40.59 -4.76 21.77
N MET A 139 39.86 -4.82 22.89
CA MET A 139 40.44 -4.82 24.22
C MET A 139 40.53 -6.28 24.68
N PRO A 140 41.74 -6.86 24.89
CA PRO A 140 41.86 -8.19 25.48
C PRO A 140 41.62 -8.09 26.99
N GLY A 141 40.59 -8.79 27.50
CA GLY A 141 40.47 -9.07 28.93
C GLY A 141 39.25 -8.51 29.68
N MET A 142 38.05 -8.46 29.11
CA MET A 142 36.85 -8.20 29.89
C MET A 142 35.93 -9.44 29.96
N ASP A 143 35.77 -9.88 31.22
CA ASP A 143 34.89 -10.98 31.64
C ASP A 143 33.43 -10.64 31.33
N ARG A 144 32.69 -11.59 30.72
CA ARG A 144 31.31 -11.44 30.20
C ARG A 144 30.24 -11.39 31.31
N SER A 145 30.61 -11.22 32.55
CA SER A 145 29.69 -11.37 33.70
C SER A 145 29.04 -10.07 34.19
N SER A 146 29.22 -8.92 33.52
CA SER A 146 28.69 -7.63 34.02
C SER A 146 28.03 -6.75 32.96
N ILE A 147 27.41 -7.34 31.93
CA ILE A 147 26.53 -6.54 31.05
C ILE A 147 25.19 -6.42 31.71
N GLN A 148 25.05 -5.36 32.49
CA GLN A 148 23.78 -4.90 33.02
C GLN A 148 22.98 -4.34 31.85
N MET A 149 21.88 -5.00 31.48
CA MET A 149 20.98 -4.51 30.43
C MET A 149 20.49 -3.11 30.82
N PRO A 150 20.58 -2.11 29.91
CA PRO A 150 19.95 -0.83 30.15
C PRO A 150 18.44 -1.02 30.31
N ALA A 151 17.87 -0.34 31.28
CA ALA A 151 16.44 -0.35 31.59
C ALA A 151 15.66 0.03 30.28
N LYS A 152 14.55 -0.68 30.07
CA LYS A 152 13.55 -0.43 29.06
C LYS A 152 13.35 1.08 28.87
N PRO A 153 13.45 1.64 27.65
CA PRO A 153 13.19 3.05 27.43
C PRO A 153 11.77 3.38 27.90
N GLU A 154 11.68 4.38 28.74
CA GLU A 154 10.41 4.89 29.25
C GLU A 154 9.55 5.34 28.07
N GLY A 155 8.31 4.83 27.99
CA GLY A 155 7.38 5.13 26.92
C GLY A 155 7.10 6.63 26.84
N PHE A 156 6.85 7.10 25.61
CA PHE A 156 6.45 8.48 25.34
C PHE A 156 5.31 8.92 26.27
N THR A 157 5.42 10.13 26.82
CA THR A 157 4.34 10.71 27.62
C THR A 157 3.17 11.11 26.72
N VAL A 158 1.97 11.14 27.27
CA VAL A 158 0.75 11.55 26.54
C VAL A 158 0.91 12.97 25.94
N ALA A 159 1.71 13.84 26.55
CA ALA A 159 2.00 15.19 26.06
C ALA A 159 2.88 15.18 24.80
N GLU A 160 3.82 14.24 24.68
CA GLU A 160 4.65 14.05 23.47
C GLU A 160 3.84 13.42 22.35
N LEU A 161 2.92 12.52 22.67
CA LEU A 161 2.00 11.91 21.70
C LEU A 161 0.97 12.91 21.15
N MET A 162 0.66 13.95 21.92
CA MET A 162 -0.30 15.02 21.57
C MET A 162 0.35 16.25 20.93
N GLY A 163 1.67 16.24 20.67
CA GLY A 163 2.36 17.30 19.95
C GLY A 163 2.50 18.64 20.70
N VAL A 164 2.40 18.66 22.04
CA VAL A 164 2.37 19.88 22.85
C VAL A 164 3.77 20.35 23.30
N THR A 165 4.84 19.61 23.03
CA THR A 165 6.20 20.02 23.35
C THR A 165 7.09 20.08 22.12
N SER A 166 7.42 21.30 21.68
CA SER A 166 8.39 21.57 20.63
C SER A 166 9.82 21.38 21.16
N ARG A 167 10.53 20.35 20.70
CA ARG A 167 11.95 20.20 20.94
C ARG A 167 12.71 20.99 19.88
N ALA A 168 13.47 22.00 20.27
CA ALA A 168 14.29 22.81 19.38
C ALA A 168 15.35 21.94 18.70
N ALA A 169 15.28 21.88 17.35
CA ALA A 169 16.27 21.22 16.52
C ALA A 169 17.35 22.23 16.15
N THR A 170 18.59 21.91 16.51
CA THR A 170 19.79 22.58 15.98
C THR A 170 20.17 21.88 14.68
N SER A 171 20.02 22.57 13.55
CA SER A 171 20.48 22.11 12.23
C SER A 171 21.99 22.14 12.10
N PRO A 172 22.55 21.25 11.28
CA PRO A 172 23.37 21.72 10.17
C PRO A 172 22.81 21.28 8.82
N ALA A 173 22.93 22.19 7.88
CA ALA A 173 22.43 22.10 6.53
C ALA A 173 23.11 21.02 5.68
N THR A 174 22.26 20.42 4.80
CA THR A 174 22.52 20.22 3.39
C THR A 174 22.93 18.84 2.90
N ILE A 175 22.13 18.24 2.16
CA ILE A 175 22.25 18.00 0.72
C ILE A 175 20.85 17.68 0.22
N VAL A 176 20.35 18.45 -0.76
CA VAL A 176 19.06 18.20 -1.41
C VAL A 176 19.21 16.95 -2.28
N SER A 177 18.73 15.83 -1.76
CA SER A 177 18.44 14.65 -2.58
C SER A 177 16.95 14.70 -2.90
N VAL A 178 16.62 14.69 -4.17
CA VAL A 178 15.26 14.78 -4.73
C VAL A 178 14.46 13.47 -4.48
N ALA A 179 14.49 12.96 -3.24
CA ALA A 179 13.76 11.78 -2.78
C ALA A 179 12.88 12.07 -1.55
N ALA A 180 12.46 13.33 -1.33
CA ALA A 180 11.93 13.78 -0.04
C ALA A 180 10.43 14.06 -0.01
N GLU A 181 9.61 13.50 -0.91
CA GLU A 181 8.16 13.79 -0.92
C GLU A 181 7.25 12.58 -0.58
N THR A 182 7.80 11.43 -0.19
CA THR A 182 6.99 10.22 0.03
C THR A 182 7.21 9.61 1.41
N GLN A 183 7.41 10.40 2.45
CA GLN A 183 7.58 9.85 3.80
C GLN A 183 6.37 10.17 4.66
N ILE A 184 5.63 9.11 5.07
CA ILE A 184 4.79 9.22 6.26
C ILE A 184 5.73 9.52 7.42
N PRO A 185 5.56 10.64 8.16
CA PRO A 185 6.46 11.00 9.24
C PRO A 185 6.61 9.85 10.23
N GLY A 186 7.82 9.31 10.36
CA GLY A 186 8.13 8.23 11.31
C GLY A 186 8.12 6.80 10.75
N ILE A 187 7.87 6.57 9.45
CA ILE A 187 7.97 5.24 8.83
C ILE A 187 9.20 5.19 7.92
N ASP A 188 10.11 4.28 8.22
CA ASP A 188 11.26 3.94 7.37
C ASP A 188 11.02 2.60 6.67
N PHE A 189 10.48 2.66 5.46
CA PHE A 189 10.19 1.48 4.65
C PHE A 189 11.45 0.69 4.26
N ALA A 190 12.61 1.32 4.21
CA ALA A 190 13.86 0.65 3.93
C ALA A 190 14.31 -0.26 5.10
N ALA A 191 13.80 -0.01 6.31
CA ALA A 191 14.04 -0.82 7.50
C ALA A 191 12.90 -1.83 7.80
N MET A 192 11.86 -1.89 6.96
CA MET A 192 10.70 -2.79 7.17
C MET A 192 10.83 -4.06 6.33
N ALA A 193 10.28 -5.16 6.83
CA ALA A 193 10.04 -6.36 6.03
C ALA A 193 8.89 -6.12 5.03
N ALA A 194 8.91 -6.81 3.90
CA ALA A 194 7.90 -6.64 2.86
C ALA A 194 6.50 -7.10 3.30
N ASP A 195 6.42 -8.15 4.11
CA ASP A 195 5.17 -8.66 4.69
C ASP A 195 4.55 -7.68 5.70
N ASP A 196 5.35 -6.96 6.49
CA ASP A 196 4.86 -5.91 7.39
C ASP A 196 4.20 -4.77 6.60
N VAL A 197 4.79 -4.35 5.47
CA VAL A 197 4.20 -3.32 4.61
C VAL A 197 2.97 -3.84 3.88
N PHE A 198 2.97 -5.09 3.41
CA PHE A 198 1.82 -5.75 2.81
C PHE A 198 0.63 -5.84 3.77
N GLU A 199 0.88 -6.13 5.06
CA GLU A 199 -0.15 -6.13 6.10
C GLU A 199 -0.79 -4.74 6.25
N ARG A 200 -0.01 -3.65 6.22
CA ARG A 200 -0.53 -2.27 6.26
C ARG A 200 -1.40 -1.95 5.06
N ILE A 201 -1.02 -2.38 3.85
CA ILE A 201 -1.86 -2.28 2.65
C ILE A 201 -3.20 -2.99 2.87
N SER A 202 -3.17 -4.22 3.39
CA SER A 202 -4.35 -5.02 3.68
C SER A 202 -5.28 -4.34 4.68
N GLN A 203 -4.73 -3.75 5.75
CA GLN A 203 -5.46 -3.01 6.77
C GLN A 203 -6.11 -1.74 6.21
N THR A 204 -5.39 -0.99 5.35
CA THR A 204 -5.92 0.20 4.69
C THR A 204 -7.08 -0.17 3.76
N CYS A 205 -6.95 -1.26 2.97
CA CYS A 205 -8.03 -1.78 2.14
C CYS A 205 -9.27 -2.15 2.98
N ALA A 206 -9.09 -2.86 4.09
CA ALA A 206 -10.17 -3.24 4.99
C ALA A 206 -10.84 -2.01 5.64
N SER A 207 -10.06 -1.03 6.07
CA SER A 207 -10.54 0.22 6.67
C SER A 207 -11.38 1.03 5.69
N CYS A 208 -10.93 1.16 4.45
CA CYS A 208 -11.67 1.83 3.40
C CYS A 208 -12.99 1.10 3.06
N HIS A 209 -12.94 -0.20 2.85
CA HIS A 209 -14.11 -0.99 2.49
C HIS A 209 -15.17 -1.04 3.60
N SER A 210 -14.78 -1.08 4.87
CA SER A 210 -15.73 -1.07 5.99
C SER A 210 -16.54 0.21 6.08
N GLN A 211 -15.97 1.34 5.65
CA GLN A 211 -16.58 2.66 5.74
C GLN A 211 -17.34 3.05 4.45
N PHE A 212 -16.76 2.75 3.29
CA PHE A 212 -17.14 3.36 2.02
C PHE A 212 -17.69 2.39 0.98
N ARG A 213 -17.80 1.07 1.29
CA ARG A 213 -18.30 0.06 0.36
C ARG A 213 -19.53 -0.66 0.91
N ASN A 214 -20.55 -0.83 0.05
CA ASN A 214 -21.72 -1.68 0.31
C ASN A 214 -21.40 -3.13 -0.07
N GLY A 215 -21.88 -4.06 0.77
CA GLY A 215 -21.74 -5.50 0.54
C GLY A 215 -20.34 -6.03 0.88
N ASN A 216 -20.32 -7.22 1.45
CA ASN A 216 -19.10 -7.99 1.76
C ASN A 216 -18.74 -8.90 0.59
#